data_54f31e735e4166009616053401f56c82
#
_entry.id   54f31e735e4166009616053401f56c82
#
_cell.length_a   1.000
_cell.length_b   1.000
_cell.length_c   1.000
_cell.angle_alpha   90.00
_cell.angle_beta   90.00
_cell.angle_gamma   90.00
#
_symmetry.space_group_name_H-M   'P 1'
#
loop_
_entity.id
_entity.type
_entity.pdbx_description
1 polymer ?
#
loop_
_entity_poly.entity_id
_entity_poly.type
_entity_poly.pdbx_seq_one_letter_code
_entity_poly.pdbx_strand_id
1 'polypeptide(L)'
;MFARRYHALALFVTVAACSGKNAESTSVASAKVLTIATPADADALIPQLVQSTQGKQVTDLLFDHLAQPTNNLETVGDAGFKPQLASAWTWAPDSLSIAFSINPAARWHDGQPVRAKDVQFSLALYNDAAVASPHASNFIGIDSISVRDSLTAVVWWKHRSPEQFFQIAFNLAIVPEHLLAKEARATLAQSAFAQHPVGSGQYRFEQWTHDRQLIVAADSTNFRGKPNFGRVVWVVTADPTAASMSVLSGQADVLESVRGDAFVSARKSPQLHTIEYGSLDYAFMVMNTERTVSGNRRLFGDRAMRVALTAALNRQAMVSNALDSLGAVALGPFTRSASSVDTTMRQIAFDSVAAGRTLDSLGWKVDATDKLRKKNGKALKFELLVPSSSATRQKFGVLIQAQLASIGVSVDVAPLEPGMFATRLEKGDFDAALNMWRADPSPIVSLRQVWGAPHGKEIGANYGRYANAQFDATLDTAALVFSADKRKALFRRAYQLIVDDAAAVWLYEPRNFAAINARIEPTGMRADAWWADLPNWNVVGSRVATAKP
;
A
#
# COMPACT_ATOMS: atom_id res chain seq x y z
N MET A 1 -51.93 78.37 -4.36
CA MET A 1 -51.11 77.99 -5.53
C MET A 1 -50.65 76.58 -5.35
N PHE A 2 -51.07 75.67 -6.20
CA PHE A 2 -50.76 74.27 -6.45
C PHE A 2 -50.54 73.29 -5.25
N ALA A 3 -51.60 72.57 -4.93
CA ALA A 3 -51.57 71.30 -4.21
C ALA A 3 -51.23 70.13 -5.16
N ARG A 4 -50.25 69.27 -4.77
CA ARG A 4 -49.96 68.00 -5.46
C ARG A 4 -50.38 66.85 -4.53
N ARG A 5 -51.41 66.11 -4.99
CA ARG A 5 -51.92 64.88 -4.37
C ARG A 5 -50.96 63.74 -4.72
N TYR A 6 -50.52 62.99 -3.69
CA TYR A 6 -49.84 61.69 -3.87
C TYR A 6 -50.84 60.56 -3.64
N HIS A 7 -51.00 59.72 -4.67
CA HIS A 7 -51.76 58.48 -4.52
C HIS A 7 -50.78 57.39 -4.07
N ALA A 8 -51.02 56.78 -2.92
CA ALA A 8 -50.32 55.61 -2.42
C ALA A 8 -50.95 54.36 -3.09
N LEU A 9 -50.14 53.64 -3.89
CA LEU A 9 -50.50 52.37 -4.45
C LEU A 9 -49.97 51.26 -3.49
N ALA A 10 -50.89 50.56 -2.81
CA ALA A 10 -50.57 49.43 -1.97
C ALA A 10 -50.39 48.19 -2.85
N LEU A 11 -49.12 47.69 -2.92
CA LEU A 11 -48.80 46.46 -3.59
C LEU A 11 -48.94 45.26 -2.62
N PHE A 12 -49.94 44.44 -2.81
CA PHE A 12 -50.09 43.19 -2.08
C PHE A 12 -49.11 42.15 -2.66
N VAL A 13 -48.05 41.82 -1.94
CA VAL A 13 -47.18 40.68 -2.26
C VAL A 13 -47.78 39.42 -1.62
N THR A 14 -48.35 38.57 -2.42
CA THR A 14 -48.71 37.19 -2.03
C THR A 14 -47.45 36.34 -1.98
N VAL A 15 -46.98 36.01 -0.79
CA VAL A 15 -45.94 35.01 -0.57
C VAL A 15 -46.55 33.63 -0.74
N ALA A 16 -46.37 33.00 -1.90
CA ALA A 16 -46.66 31.60 -2.08
C ALA A 16 -45.58 30.75 -1.36
N ALA A 17 -45.95 30.14 -0.27
CA ALA A 17 -45.13 29.15 0.42
C ALA A 17 -45.04 27.87 -0.44
N CYS A 18 -43.95 27.74 -1.22
CA CYS A 18 -43.51 26.45 -1.74
C CYS A 18 -42.66 25.74 -0.70
N SER A 19 -43.33 25.07 0.21
CA SER A 19 -42.67 24.17 1.17
C SER A 19 -42.86 22.71 0.71
N GLY A 20 -41.79 21.96 0.64
CA GLY A 20 -41.85 20.54 0.95
C GLY A 20 -41.44 19.50 -0.10
N LYS A 21 -40.90 19.85 -1.29
CA LYS A 21 -40.41 18.81 -2.22
C LYS A 21 -38.90 18.85 -2.55
N ASN A 22 -38.20 19.93 -2.24
CA ASN A 22 -36.78 20.05 -2.59
C ASN A 22 -35.80 19.54 -1.49
N ALA A 23 -36.26 19.40 -0.24
CA ALA A 23 -35.41 18.93 0.84
C ALA A 23 -35.16 17.41 0.78
N GLU A 24 -36.16 16.62 0.40
CA GLU A 24 -36.01 15.16 0.25
C GLU A 24 -35.19 14.80 -1.00
N SER A 25 -35.36 15.52 -2.11
CA SER A 25 -34.58 15.27 -3.33
C SER A 25 -33.12 15.65 -3.17
N THR A 26 -32.80 16.70 -2.40
CA THR A 26 -31.43 17.11 -2.13
C THR A 26 -30.75 16.15 -1.15
N SER A 27 -31.46 15.64 -0.14
CA SER A 27 -30.94 14.66 0.82
C SER A 27 -30.67 13.30 0.16
N VAL A 28 -31.56 12.83 -0.73
CA VAL A 28 -31.39 11.58 -1.47
C VAL A 28 -30.26 11.69 -2.51
N ALA A 29 -30.10 12.84 -3.16
CA ALA A 29 -28.99 13.09 -4.09
C ALA A 29 -27.65 13.15 -3.35
N SER A 30 -27.59 13.80 -2.18
CA SER A 30 -26.41 13.86 -1.31
C SER A 30 -26.03 12.48 -0.74
N ALA A 31 -27.01 11.64 -0.42
CA ALA A 31 -26.77 10.29 0.09
C ALA A 31 -26.05 9.36 -0.92
N LYS A 32 -26.04 9.69 -2.20
CA LYS A 32 -25.42 8.90 -3.28
C LYS A 32 -24.00 9.34 -3.64
N VAL A 33 -23.45 10.33 -2.98
CA VAL A 33 -22.07 10.79 -3.17
C VAL A 33 -21.21 10.31 -1.99
N LEU A 34 -20.07 9.73 -2.30
CA LEU A 34 -19.02 9.39 -1.33
C LEU A 34 -17.86 10.37 -1.50
N THR A 35 -17.57 11.13 -0.46
CA THR A 35 -16.47 12.11 -0.45
C THR A 35 -15.30 11.59 0.40
N ILE A 36 -14.12 11.49 -0.20
CA ILE A 36 -12.89 10.99 0.42
C ILE A 36 -11.92 12.15 0.56
N ALA A 37 -11.48 12.46 1.78
CA ALA A 37 -10.35 13.35 2.00
C ALA A 37 -9.05 12.58 1.76
N THR A 38 -8.23 13.06 0.81
CA THR A 38 -6.98 12.41 0.42
C THR A 38 -5.79 13.35 0.60
N PRO A 39 -4.62 12.85 1.07
CA PRO A 39 -3.47 13.70 1.36
C PRO A 39 -2.75 14.22 0.12
N ALA A 40 -2.97 13.60 -1.05
CA ALA A 40 -2.31 13.96 -2.30
C ALA A 40 -3.22 13.67 -3.50
N ASP A 41 -2.88 14.25 -4.63
CA ASP A 41 -3.51 13.95 -5.93
C ASP A 41 -3.06 12.60 -6.49
N ALA A 42 -3.80 12.07 -7.46
CA ALA A 42 -3.36 10.96 -8.28
C ALA A 42 -2.16 11.40 -9.14
N ASP A 43 -1.19 10.50 -9.34
CA ASP A 43 -0.02 10.75 -10.19
C ASP A 43 -0.30 10.40 -11.67
N ALA A 44 -1.17 9.44 -11.92
CA ALA A 44 -1.59 9.00 -13.24
C ALA A 44 -2.95 8.30 -13.17
N LEU A 45 -3.63 8.20 -14.33
CA LEU A 45 -4.88 7.44 -14.48
C LEU A 45 -4.78 6.32 -15.55
N ILE A 46 -3.57 6.00 -15.99
CA ILE A 46 -3.27 4.84 -16.82
C ILE A 46 -2.61 3.79 -15.92
N PRO A 47 -3.18 2.60 -15.71
CA PRO A 47 -2.68 1.61 -14.75
C PRO A 47 -1.20 1.25 -14.92
N GLN A 48 -0.70 1.26 -16.16
CA GLN A 48 0.70 0.99 -16.49
C GLN A 48 1.68 2.01 -15.93
N LEU A 49 1.23 3.22 -15.56
CA LEU A 49 2.06 4.34 -15.14
C LEU A 49 1.85 4.77 -13.68
N VAL A 50 0.77 4.28 -13.05
CA VAL A 50 0.41 4.63 -11.66
C VAL A 50 1.47 4.14 -10.68
N GLN A 51 1.94 5.02 -9.79
CA GLN A 51 2.86 4.69 -8.70
C GLN A 51 2.30 5.07 -7.33
N SER A 52 1.40 6.07 -7.28
CA SER A 52 0.79 6.53 -6.02
C SER A 52 -0.38 5.64 -5.58
N THR A 53 -0.62 5.59 -4.29
CA THR A 53 -1.82 4.95 -3.73
C THR A 53 -3.10 5.62 -4.23
N GLN A 54 -3.09 6.95 -4.40
CA GLN A 54 -4.24 7.73 -4.87
C GLN A 54 -4.58 7.39 -6.32
N GLY A 55 -3.58 7.33 -7.20
CA GLY A 55 -3.78 6.88 -8.58
C GLY A 55 -4.34 5.46 -8.64
N LYS A 56 -3.81 4.55 -7.79
CA LYS A 56 -4.31 3.17 -7.71
C LYS A 56 -5.76 3.09 -7.21
N GLN A 57 -6.16 3.88 -6.20
CA GLN A 57 -7.55 3.93 -5.73
C GLN A 57 -8.52 4.22 -6.88
N VAL A 58 -8.16 5.16 -7.74
CA VAL A 58 -9.00 5.56 -8.87
C VAL A 58 -8.96 4.52 -9.98
N THR A 59 -7.78 4.09 -10.39
CA THR A 59 -7.64 3.15 -11.52
C THR A 59 -8.24 1.79 -11.23
N ASP A 60 -8.22 1.29 -9.99
CA ASP A 60 -8.88 0.05 -9.60
C ASP A 60 -10.43 0.13 -9.69
N LEU A 61 -11.02 1.34 -9.67
CA LEU A 61 -12.46 1.54 -9.88
C LEU A 61 -12.81 1.72 -11.36
N LEU A 62 -11.84 2.23 -12.16
CA LEU A 62 -12.03 2.48 -13.59
C LEU A 62 -11.73 1.24 -14.46
N PHE A 63 -10.75 0.42 -14.08
CA PHE A 63 -10.27 -0.70 -14.89
C PHE A 63 -10.42 -2.03 -14.16
N ASP A 64 -10.85 -3.04 -14.89
CA ASP A 64 -10.96 -4.39 -14.36
C ASP A 64 -9.66 -5.17 -14.49
N HIS A 65 -9.48 -6.11 -13.56
CA HIS A 65 -8.54 -7.21 -13.66
C HIS A 65 -9.25 -8.48 -14.13
N LEU A 66 -8.50 -9.53 -14.50
CA LEU A 66 -9.11 -10.81 -14.90
C LEU A 66 -9.88 -11.47 -13.75
N ALA A 67 -9.30 -11.45 -12.55
CA ALA A 67 -9.93 -11.95 -11.33
C ALA A 67 -9.53 -11.07 -10.14
N GLN A 68 -10.33 -11.08 -9.10
CA GLN A 68 -10.14 -10.27 -7.89
C GLN A 68 -9.74 -11.17 -6.71
N PRO A 69 -8.71 -10.84 -5.93
CA PRO A 69 -8.37 -11.59 -4.72
C PRO A 69 -9.45 -11.45 -3.66
N THR A 70 -9.63 -12.50 -2.87
CA THR A 70 -10.47 -12.49 -1.67
C THR A 70 -9.77 -11.74 -0.53
N ASN A 71 -10.46 -11.52 0.58
CA ASN A 71 -9.96 -10.69 1.69
C ASN A 71 -8.73 -11.27 2.39
N ASN A 72 -8.46 -12.58 2.27
CA ASN A 72 -7.30 -13.23 2.88
C ASN A 72 -5.99 -13.07 2.09
N LEU A 73 -6.03 -12.45 0.90
CA LEU A 73 -4.86 -12.22 0.05
C LEU A 73 -3.99 -13.47 -0.18
N GLU A 74 -4.64 -14.63 -0.39
CA GLU A 74 -3.90 -15.84 -0.73
C GLU A 74 -3.33 -15.73 -2.15
N THR A 75 -2.01 -15.92 -2.29
CA THR A 75 -1.30 -15.74 -3.55
C THR A 75 -1.00 -17.04 -4.30
N VAL A 76 -1.23 -18.20 -3.64
CA VAL A 76 -0.92 -19.51 -4.19
C VAL A 76 -2.10 -20.09 -4.95
N GLY A 77 -1.89 -20.42 -6.23
CA GLY A 77 -2.94 -20.95 -7.08
C GLY A 77 -4.06 -19.95 -7.33
N ASP A 78 -5.25 -20.44 -7.64
CA ASP A 78 -6.41 -19.64 -8.03
C ASP A 78 -7.58 -19.68 -7.03
N ALA A 79 -7.50 -20.55 -6.01
CA ALA A 79 -8.56 -20.69 -5.00
C ALA A 79 -8.83 -19.42 -4.17
N GLY A 80 -7.82 -18.54 -4.04
CA GLY A 80 -7.92 -17.25 -3.36
C GLY A 80 -8.54 -16.14 -4.21
N PHE A 81 -9.13 -16.45 -5.38
CA PHE A 81 -9.66 -15.47 -6.32
C PHE A 81 -11.10 -15.74 -6.68
N LYS A 82 -11.81 -14.67 -7.01
CA LYS A 82 -13.18 -14.69 -7.58
C LYS A 82 -13.18 -14.03 -8.96
N PRO A 83 -14.10 -14.43 -9.85
CA PRO A 83 -14.27 -13.81 -11.16
C PRO A 83 -14.42 -12.29 -11.08
N GLN A 84 -13.80 -11.59 -12.05
CA GLN A 84 -13.99 -10.16 -12.28
C GLN A 84 -14.29 -9.95 -13.77
N LEU A 85 -13.31 -9.56 -14.60
CA LEU A 85 -13.52 -9.47 -16.05
C LEU A 85 -13.64 -10.85 -16.71
N ALA A 86 -12.84 -11.83 -16.27
CA ALA A 86 -13.03 -13.21 -16.66
C ALA A 86 -14.16 -13.85 -15.85
N SER A 87 -15.11 -14.47 -16.52
CA SER A 87 -16.21 -15.23 -15.90
C SER A 87 -15.77 -16.62 -15.43
N ALA A 88 -14.75 -17.17 -16.05
CA ALA A 88 -14.17 -18.47 -15.72
C ALA A 88 -12.74 -18.59 -16.28
N TRP A 89 -12.00 -19.61 -15.80
CA TRP A 89 -10.68 -19.97 -16.33
C TRP A 89 -10.44 -21.46 -16.25
N THR A 90 -9.55 -21.94 -17.10
CA THR A 90 -9.20 -23.37 -17.19
C THR A 90 -7.71 -23.55 -17.41
N TRP A 91 -7.07 -24.29 -16.52
CA TRP A 91 -5.66 -24.66 -16.64
C TRP A 91 -5.42 -25.74 -17.68
N ALA A 92 -4.33 -25.64 -18.42
CA ALA A 92 -3.82 -26.77 -19.20
C ALA A 92 -3.29 -27.86 -18.25
N PRO A 93 -3.26 -29.15 -18.68
CA PRO A 93 -2.81 -30.25 -17.83
C PRO A 93 -1.38 -30.10 -17.30
N ASP A 94 -0.49 -29.44 -18.04
CA ASP A 94 0.89 -29.18 -17.66
C ASP A 94 1.04 -27.94 -16.75
N SER A 95 -0.05 -27.18 -16.54
CA SER A 95 -0.09 -25.92 -15.81
C SER A 95 0.87 -24.83 -16.33
N LEU A 96 1.31 -24.92 -17.58
CA LEU A 96 2.11 -23.90 -18.25
C LEU A 96 1.25 -22.88 -19.01
N SER A 97 -0.05 -23.11 -19.08
CA SER A 97 -0.98 -22.11 -19.60
C SER A 97 -2.34 -22.16 -18.91
N ILE A 98 -3.06 -21.04 -18.98
CA ILE A 98 -4.42 -20.89 -18.50
C ILE A 98 -5.25 -20.11 -19.52
N ALA A 99 -6.44 -20.62 -19.81
CA ALA A 99 -7.40 -19.94 -20.67
C ALA A 99 -8.40 -19.17 -19.79
N PHE A 100 -8.50 -17.86 -19.97
CA PHE A 100 -9.49 -16.98 -19.34
C PHE A 100 -10.64 -16.71 -20.29
N SER A 101 -11.86 -16.99 -19.86
CA SER A 101 -13.10 -16.67 -20.60
C SER A 101 -13.59 -15.28 -20.19
N ILE A 102 -13.46 -14.31 -21.08
CA ILE A 102 -13.91 -12.92 -20.83
C ILE A 102 -15.46 -12.91 -20.80
N ASN A 103 -16.04 -12.18 -19.86
CA ASN A 103 -17.48 -12.05 -19.73
C ASN A 103 -18.06 -11.41 -21.00
N PRO A 104 -18.99 -12.06 -21.72
CA PRO A 104 -19.52 -11.53 -22.98
C PRO A 104 -20.36 -10.26 -22.82
N ALA A 105 -20.82 -9.96 -21.59
CA ALA A 105 -21.52 -8.73 -21.28
C ALA A 105 -20.59 -7.56 -20.94
N ALA A 106 -19.26 -7.80 -20.76
CA ALA A 106 -18.32 -6.76 -20.44
C ALA A 106 -18.17 -5.74 -21.57
N ARG A 107 -18.22 -4.45 -21.21
CA ARG A 107 -18.10 -3.32 -22.13
C ARG A 107 -17.15 -2.29 -21.55
N TRP A 108 -16.45 -1.61 -22.44
CA TRP A 108 -15.76 -0.35 -22.14
C TRP A 108 -16.78 0.77 -21.90
N HIS A 109 -16.38 1.81 -21.19
CA HIS A 109 -17.28 2.96 -20.90
C HIS A 109 -17.76 3.71 -22.14
N ASP A 110 -17.12 3.49 -23.30
CA ASP A 110 -17.56 3.98 -24.61
C ASP A 110 -18.54 3.03 -25.33
N GLY A 111 -18.91 1.92 -24.69
CA GLY A 111 -19.86 0.93 -25.21
C GLY A 111 -19.24 -0.18 -26.04
N GLN A 112 -17.97 -0.09 -26.42
CA GLN A 112 -17.28 -1.17 -27.17
C GLN A 112 -17.14 -2.43 -26.28
N PRO A 113 -17.25 -3.64 -26.88
CA PRO A 113 -17.08 -4.88 -26.11
C PRO A 113 -15.64 -5.09 -25.70
N VAL A 114 -15.43 -5.57 -24.46
CA VAL A 114 -14.12 -6.03 -24.02
C VAL A 114 -13.80 -7.37 -24.68
N ARG A 115 -12.57 -7.55 -25.17
CA ARG A 115 -12.13 -8.71 -25.95
C ARG A 115 -10.84 -9.32 -25.40
N ALA A 116 -10.57 -10.58 -25.77
CA ALA A 116 -9.32 -11.26 -25.45
C ALA A 116 -8.08 -10.51 -25.96
N LYS A 117 -8.22 -9.76 -27.06
CA LYS A 117 -7.17 -8.92 -27.63
C LYS A 117 -6.76 -7.79 -26.68
N ASP A 118 -7.69 -7.24 -25.91
CA ASP A 118 -7.38 -6.22 -24.91
C ASP A 118 -6.47 -6.76 -23.81
N VAL A 119 -6.66 -8.04 -23.40
CA VAL A 119 -5.80 -8.71 -22.42
C VAL A 119 -4.37 -8.85 -22.96
N GLN A 120 -4.24 -9.34 -24.21
CA GLN A 120 -2.93 -9.47 -24.89
C GLN A 120 -2.24 -8.11 -25.01
N PHE A 121 -2.97 -7.09 -25.45
CA PHE A 121 -2.47 -5.73 -25.60
C PHE A 121 -2.01 -5.12 -24.28
N SER A 122 -2.76 -5.34 -23.20
CA SER A 122 -2.43 -4.80 -21.88
C SER A 122 -1.08 -5.31 -21.38
N LEU A 123 -0.78 -6.62 -21.52
CA LEU A 123 0.53 -7.16 -21.17
C LEU A 123 1.64 -6.57 -22.05
N ALA A 124 1.39 -6.46 -23.35
CA ALA A 124 2.37 -5.87 -24.28
C ALA A 124 2.69 -4.42 -23.88
N LEU A 125 1.69 -3.65 -23.42
CA LEU A 125 1.87 -2.27 -22.99
C LEU A 125 2.71 -2.16 -21.70
N TYR A 126 2.51 -3.06 -20.73
CA TYR A 126 3.35 -3.12 -19.52
C TYR A 126 4.82 -3.43 -19.85
N ASN A 127 5.07 -4.29 -20.84
CA ASN A 127 6.40 -4.74 -21.22
C ASN A 127 7.08 -3.85 -22.29
N ASP A 128 6.39 -2.82 -22.79
CA ASP A 128 6.94 -1.92 -23.80
C ASP A 128 8.00 -1.00 -23.18
N ALA A 129 9.23 -1.10 -23.67
CA ALA A 129 10.35 -0.29 -23.18
C ALA A 129 10.14 1.22 -23.35
N ALA A 130 9.37 1.65 -24.36
CA ALA A 130 9.07 3.08 -24.58
C ALA A 130 8.00 3.60 -23.61
N VAL A 131 7.13 2.74 -23.06
CA VAL A 131 6.20 3.08 -21.98
C VAL A 131 6.94 3.22 -20.66
N ALA A 132 8.02 2.44 -20.48
CA ALA A 132 8.83 2.41 -19.27
C ALA A 132 8.00 2.20 -18.00
N SER A 133 7.07 1.23 -18.04
CA SER A 133 6.19 0.95 -16.91
C SER A 133 6.99 0.55 -15.67
N PRO A 134 6.77 1.18 -14.49
CA PRO A 134 7.41 0.78 -13.24
C PRO A 134 6.97 -0.62 -12.77
N HIS A 135 5.93 -1.19 -13.39
CA HIS A 135 5.35 -2.49 -13.05
C HIS A 135 5.77 -3.61 -13.98
N ALA A 136 6.61 -3.35 -15.00
CA ALA A 136 7.03 -4.38 -15.99
C ALA A 136 7.63 -5.62 -15.33
N SER A 137 8.38 -5.45 -14.24
CA SER A 137 8.99 -6.56 -13.49
C SER A 137 7.98 -7.56 -12.89
N ASN A 138 6.73 -7.15 -12.68
CA ASN A 138 5.67 -8.03 -12.16
C ASN A 138 5.31 -9.16 -13.14
N PHE A 139 5.66 -9.02 -14.42
CA PHE A 139 5.29 -9.95 -15.47
C PHE A 139 6.46 -10.83 -15.95
N ILE A 140 7.61 -10.76 -15.26
CA ILE A 140 8.76 -11.65 -15.53
C ILE A 140 8.34 -13.11 -15.34
N GLY A 141 8.59 -13.95 -16.34
CA GLY A 141 8.19 -15.37 -16.33
C GLY A 141 6.94 -15.66 -17.15
N ILE A 142 6.11 -14.67 -17.47
CA ILE A 142 5.07 -14.78 -18.49
C ILE A 142 5.77 -14.79 -19.85
N ASP A 143 5.47 -15.81 -20.65
CA ASP A 143 6.01 -15.94 -22.00
C ASP A 143 5.21 -15.08 -22.99
N SER A 144 3.90 -15.27 -23.02
CA SER A 144 3.02 -14.58 -23.94
C SER A 144 1.56 -14.66 -23.53
N ILE A 145 0.71 -13.86 -24.17
CA ILE A 145 -0.74 -14.04 -24.18
C ILE A 145 -1.18 -14.21 -25.62
N SER A 146 -1.83 -15.34 -25.93
CA SER A 146 -2.44 -15.59 -27.23
C SER A 146 -3.96 -15.44 -27.18
N VAL A 147 -4.53 -15.04 -28.31
CA VAL A 147 -5.98 -14.93 -28.51
C VAL A 147 -6.47 -16.18 -29.20
N ARG A 148 -7.26 -17.01 -28.50
CA ARG A 148 -7.86 -18.24 -29.09
C ARG A 148 -9.10 -17.90 -29.92
N ASP A 149 -9.93 -17.01 -29.38
CA ASP A 149 -11.11 -16.44 -30.02
C ASP A 149 -11.39 -15.06 -29.39
N SER A 150 -12.47 -14.40 -29.80
CA SER A 150 -12.77 -13.03 -29.38
C SER A 150 -12.96 -12.86 -27.86
N LEU A 151 -13.26 -13.93 -27.12
CA LEU A 151 -13.53 -13.90 -25.68
C LEU A 151 -12.56 -14.79 -24.87
N THR A 152 -11.64 -15.51 -25.53
CA THR A 152 -10.72 -16.43 -24.84
C THR A 152 -9.28 -15.97 -24.99
N ALA A 153 -8.69 -15.46 -23.91
CA ALA A 153 -7.27 -15.14 -23.79
C ALA A 153 -6.53 -16.31 -23.12
N VAL A 154 -5.42 -16.75 -23.69
CA VAL A 154 -4.59 -17.82 -23.11
C VAL A 154 -3.25 -17.24 -22.71
N VAL A 155 -2.95 -17.30 -21.42
CA VAL A 155 -1.68 -16.85 -20.83
C VAL A 155 -0.73 -18.03 -20.78
N TRP A 156 0.53 -17.84 -21.21
CA TRP A 156 1.58 -18.84 -21.25
C TRP A 156 2.75 -18.44 -20.36
N TRP A 157 3.31 -19.39 -19.61
CA TRP A 157 4.49 -19.21 -18.77
C TRP A 157 5.65 -20.08 -19.21
N LYS A 158 6.87 -19.56 -19.01
CA LYS A 158 8.12 -20.32 -19.28
C LYS A 158 8.32 -21.46 -18.29
N HIS A 159 7.90 -21.26 -17.05
CA HIS A 159 8.07 -22.20 -15.95
C HIS A 159 6.86 -22.17 -15.04
N ARG A 160 6.56 -23.31 -14.42
CA ARG A 160 5.50 -23.39 -13.39
C ARG A 160 5.94 -22.64 -12.12
N SER A 161 5.01 -21.89 -11.57
CA SER A 161 5.18 -21.21 -10.27
C SER A 161 3.87 -21.26 -9.49
N PRO A 162 3.92 -21.42 -8.15
CA PRO A 162 2.72 -21.36 -7.32
C PRO A 162 1.93 -20.04 -7.43
N GLU A 163 2.60 -18.94 -7.75
CA GLU A 163 2.01 -17.58 -7.82
C GLU A 163 1.71 -17.12 -9.25
N GLN A 164 1.77 -17.99 -10.25
CA GLN A 164 1.54 -17.58 -11.64
C GLN A 164 0.12 -17.04 -11.88
N PHE A 165 -0.90 -17.55 -11.15
CA PHE A 165 -2.23 -16.98 -11.21
C PHE A 165 -2.29 -15.58 -10.58
N PHE A 166 -1.73 -15.42 -9.39
CA PHE A 166 -1.61 -14.12 -8.72
C PHE A 166 -0.91 -13.10 -9.61
N GLN A 167 0.19 -13.50 -10.25
CA GLN A 167 0.97 -12.65 -11.12
C GLN A 167 0.13 -12.00 -12.23
N ILE A 168 -0.74 -12.76 -12.88
CA ILE A 168 -1.55 -12.23 -13.99
C ILE A 168 -2.87 -11.63 -13.51
N ALA A 169 -3.56 -12.28 -12.58
CA ALA A 169 -4.89 -11.87 -12.16
C ALA A 169 -4.89 -10.61 -11.28
N PHE A 170 -3.85 -10.45 -10.44
CA PHE A 170 -3.74 -9.31 -9.53
C PHE A 170 -3.04 -8.09 -10.16
N ASN A 171 -2.00 -8.32 -10.97
CA ASN A 171 -1.18 -7.21 -11.46
C ASN A 171 -1.62 -6.67 -12.82
N LEU A 172 -2.30 -7.46 -13.67
CA LEU A 172 -2.68 -7.04 -15.00
C LEU A 172 -4.03 -6.32 -15.00
N ALA A 173 -4.01 -4.99 -14.92
CA ALA A 173 -5.17 -4.17 -15.25
C ALA A 173 -5.38 -4.16 -16.77
N ILE A 174 -6.63 -4.41 -17.22
CA ILE A 174 -6.94 -4.50 -18.65
C ILE A 174 -7.31 -3.12 -19.18
N VAL A 175 -6.73 -2.74 -20.32
CA VAL A 175 -6.92 -1.44 -20.97
C VAL A 175 -7.38 -1.59 -22.42
N PRO A 176 -8.13 -0.61 -22.98
CA PRO A 176 -8.75 -0.71 -24.30
C PRO A 176 -7.72 -0.59 -25.45
N GLU A 177 -7.49 -1.68 -26.15
CA GLU A 177 -6.58 -1.72 -27.31
C GLU A 177 -7.03 -0.75 -28.40
N HIS A 178 -8.33 -0.69 -28.69
CA HIS A 178 -8.88 0.15 -29.77
C HIS A 178 -8.62 1.66 -29.60
N LEU A 179 -8.39 2.13 -28.37
CA LEU A 179 -8.01 3.51 -28.08
C LEU A 179 -6.49 3.67 -27.96
N LEU A 180 -5.84 2.81 -27.21
CA LEU A 180 -4.43 2.96 -26.86
C LEU A 180 -3.45 2.44 -27.92
N ALA A 181 -3.88 1.60 -28.85
CA ALA A 181 -2.98 1.09 -29.91
C ALA A 181 -2.40 2.19 -30.80
N LYS A 182 -3.10 3.30 -30.93
CA LYS A 182 -2.71 4.45 -31.78
C LYS A 182 -1.90 5.50 -31.03
N GLU A 183 -1.86 5.44 -29.69
CA GLU A 183 -1.13 6.40 -28.88
C GLU A 183 0.38 6.17 -28.96
N ALA A 184 1.14 7.26 -28.95
CA ALA A 184 2.60 7.22 -28.92
C ALA A 184 3.09 6.72 -27.56
N ARG A 185 3.83 5.60 -27.53
CA ARG A 185 4.29 4.93 -26.31
C ARG A 185 5.11 5.83 -25.39
N ALA A 186 6.08 6.54 -25.95
CA ALA A 186 6.99 7.39 -25.18
C ALA A 186 6.31 8.62 -24.53
N THR A 187 5.13 9.02 -25.03
CA THR A 187 4.37 10.18 -24.52
C THR A 187 3.00 9.79 -24.00
N LEU A 188 2.81 8.53 -23.65
CA LEU A 188 1.52 7.97 -23.20
C LEU A 188 0.94 8.72 -22.01
N ALA A 189 1.78 9.17 -21.08
CA ALA A 189 1.37 9.95 -19.90
C ALA A 189 0.76 11.33 -20.28
N GLN A 190 1.07 11.86 -21.46
CA GLN A 190 0.55 13.14 -21.95
C GLN A 190 -0.60 12.97 -22.97
N SER A 191 -1.01 11.74 -23.23
CA SER A 191 -2.09 11.45 -24.19
C SER A 191 -3.44 11.99 -23.73
N ALA A 192 -4.36 12.18 -24.67
CA ALA A 192 -5.74 12.52 -24.35
C ALA A 192 -6.41 11.44 -23.47
N PHE A 193 -6.05 10.18 -23.66
CA PHE A 193 -6.51 9.08 -22.84
C PHE A 193 -6.06 9.20 -21.37
N ALA A 194 -4.85 9.68 -21.10
CA ALA A 194 -4.36 9.89 -19.75
C ALA A 194 -5.18 10.92 -18.96
N GLN A 195 -5.79 11.89 -19.66
CA GLN A 195 -6.65 12.92 -19.06
C GLN A 195 -8.12 12.49 -18.96
N HIS A 196 -8.57 11.63 -19.86
CA HIS A 196 -9.95 11.14 -19.94
C HIS A 196 -9.98 9.63 -20.17
N PRO A 197 -9.60 8.82 -19.17
CA PRO A 197 -9.49 7.38 -19.34
C PRO A 197 -10.86 6.72 -19.55
N VAL A 198 -10.86 5.73 -20.45
CA VAL A 198 -12.01 4.86 -20.74
C VAL A 198 -11.69 3.49 -20.20
N GLY A 199 -12.35 3.07 -19.14
CA GLY A 199 -12.19 1.77 -18.49
C GLY A 199 -13.37 0.84 -18.74
N SER A 200 -13.38 -0.30 -18.02
CA SER A 200 -14.48 -1.29 -18.00
C SER A 200 -15.06 -1.47 -16.59
N GLY A 201 -14.52 -0.77 -15.61
CA GLY A 201 -14.87 -0.86 -14.20
C GLY A 201 -16.29 -0.36 -13.88
N GLN A 202 -16.72 -0.55 -12.63
CA GLN A 202 -18.03 -0.14 -12.16
C GLN A 202 -18.19 1.39 -12.05
N TYR A 203 -17.09 2.12 -12.10
CA TYR A 203 -17.09 3.58 -12.18
C TYR A 203 -16.40 4.04 -13.47
N ARG A 204 -16.87 5.15 -14.04
CA ARG A 204 -16.26 5.83 -15.18
C ARG A 204 -15.71 7.19 -14.76
N PHE A 205 -14.67 7.63 -15.44
CA PHE A 205 -14.09 8.94 -15.24
C PHE A 205 -15.13 10.04 -15.51
N GLU A 206 -15.17 11.06 -14.64
CA GLU A 206 -16.05 12.23 -14.82
C GLU A 206 -15.20 13.51 -14.89
N GLN A 207 -14.31 13.76 -13.94
CA GLN A 207 -13.54 14.98 -13.87
C GLN A 207 -12.24 14.80 -13.07
N TRP A 208 -11.19 15.46 -13.49
CA TRP A 208 -9.97 15.64 -12.71
C TRP A 208 -9.54 17.10 -12.75
N THR A 209 -9.51 17.75 -11.59
CA THR A 209 -8.95 19.07 -11.36
C THR A 209 -7.73 18.89 -10.49
N HIS A 210 -6.55 18.93 -11.11
CA HIS A 210 -5.27 18.66 -10.45
C HIS A 210 -5.13 19.44 -9.14
N ASP A 211 -4.57 18.79 -8.13
CA ASP A 211 -4.34 19.28 -6.77
C ASP A 211 -5.61 19.76 -6.03
N ARG A 212 -6.80 19.47 -6.56
CA ARG A 212 -8.07 19.84 -5.94
C ARG A 212 -9.02 18.67 -5.75
N GLN A 213 -9.46 18.06 -6.84
CA GLN A 213 -10.41 16.96 -6.77
C GLN A 213 -10.38 16.06 -8.00
N LEU A 214 -10.73 14.79 -7.77
CA LEU A 214 -10.99 13.82 -8.81
C LEU A 214 -12.37 13.21 -8.58
N ILE A 215 -13.15 13.05 -9.66
CA ILE A 215 -14.53 12.54 -9.60
C ILE A 215 -14.68 11.37 -10.57
N VAL A 216 -15.27 10.30 -10.07
CA VAL A 216 -15.75 9.20 -10.89
C VAL A 216 -17.25 8.99 -10.68
N ALA A 217 -17.97 8.64 -11.74
CA ALA A 217 -19.42 8.40 -11.73
C ALA A 217 -19.72 6.91 -11.90
N ALA A 218 -20.74 6.41 -11.21
CA ALA A 218 -21.20 5.04 -11.36
C ALA A 218 -21.60 4.71 -12.79
N ASP A 219 -21.15 3.59 -13.32
CA ASP A 219 -21.69 2.99 -14.52
C ASP A 219 -22.88 2.10 -14.16
N SER A 220 -24.09 2.61 -14.40
CA SER A 220 -25.34 1.89 -14.08
C SER A 220 -25.59 0.68 -14.99
N THR A 221 -24.83 0.55 -16.07
CA THR A 221 -24.93 -0.52 -17.07
C THR A 221 -23.84 -1.57 -16.94
N ASN A 222 -22.95 -1.43 -15.96
CA ASN A 222 -21.83 -2.34 -15.76
C ASN A 222 -22.29 -3.79 -15.54
N PHE A 223 -21.63 -4.73 -16.18
CA PHE A 223 -21.97 -6.17 -16.13
C PHE A 223 -21.86 -6.79 -14.72
N ARG A 224 -21.10 -6.16 -13.80
CA ARG A 224 -21.01 -6.57 -12.38
C ARG A 224 -22.11 -5.95 -11.51
N GLY A 225 -23.01 -5.19 -12.11
CA GLY A 225 -24.08 -4.47 -11.41
C GLY A 225 -23.72 -3.02 -11.07
N LYS A 226 -24.75 -2.28 -10.70
CA LYS A 226 -24.65 -0.87 -10.36
C LYS A 226 -24.05 -0.68 -8.97
N PRO A 227 -23.01 0.16 -8.79
CA PRO A 227 -22.49 0.51 -7.48
C PRO A 227 -23.51 1.30 -6.64
N ASN A 228 -23.37 1.22 -5.32
CA ASN A 228 -24.29 1.86 -4.39
C ASN A 228 -24.15 3.39 -4.33
N PHE A 229 -22.92 3.92 -4.53
CA PHE A 229 -22.69 5.36 -4.65
C PHE A 229 -22.73 5.78 -6.13
N GLY A 230 -23.49 6.82 -6.42
CA GLY A 230 -23.59 7.38 -7.77
C GLY A 230 -22.33 8.14 -8.21
N ARG A 231 -21.56 8.67 -7.25
CA ARG A 231 -20.27 9.33 -7.45
C ARG A 231 -19.32 9.05 -6.31
N VAL A 232 -18.05 9.00 -6.62
CA VAL A 232 -16.95 9.03 -5.64
C VAL A 232 -16.10 10.24 -5.96
N VAL A 233 -15.81 11.05 -4.93
CA VAL A 233 -15.09 12.32 -5.05
C VAL A 233 -13.88 12.26 -4.11
N TRP A 234 -12.69 12.31 -4.65
CA TRP A 234 -11.47 12.54 -3.88
C TRP A 234 -11.22 14.04 -3.80
N VAL A 235 -11.14 14.58 -2.59
CA VAL A 235 -10.81 15.98 -2.32
C VAL A 235 -9.39 16.03 -1.77
N VAL A 236 -8.48 16.66 -2.48
CA VAL A 236 -7.09 16.79 -2.06
C VAL A 236 -7.02 17.73 -0.86
N THR A 237 -6.55 17.22 0.26
CA THR A 237 -6.42 17.94 1.53
C THR A 237 -5.08 17.57 2.15
N ALA A 238 -4.02 18.23 1.69
CA ALA A 238 -2.64 17.92 2.05
C ALA A 238 -2.32 18.17 3.54
N ASP A 239 -3.01 19.12 4.18
CA ASP A 239 -2.88 19.35 5.61
C ASP A 239 -3.65 18.30 6.42
N PRO A 240 -2.98 17.50 7.27
CA PRO A 240 -3.64 16.43 8.03
C PRO A 240 -4.69 16.92 9.03
N THR A 241 -4.54 18.15 9.53
CA THR A 241 -5.51 18.76 10.47
C THR A 241 -6.77 19.14 9.71
N ALA A 242 -6.63 19.78 8.55
CA ALA A 242 -7.76 20.13 7.68
C ALA A 242 -8.50 18.86 7.19
N ALA A 243 -7.77 17.80 6.79
CA ALA A 243 -8.36 16.52 6.42
C ALA A 243 -9.18 15.89 7.58
N SER A 244 -8.64 15.93 8.79
CA SER A 244 -9.32 15.44 9.98
C SER A 244 -10.58 16.26 10.31
N MET A 245 -10.47 17.58 10.20
CA MET A 245 -11.61 18.48 10.43
C MET A 245 -12.72 18.29 9.39
N SER A 246 -12.37 18.03 8.12
CA SER A 246 -13.37 17.80 7.07
C SER A 246 -14.24 16.56 7.35
N VAL A 247 -13.65 15.49 7.88
CA VAL A 247 -14.38 14.27 8.27
C VAL A 247 -15.17 14.50 9.57
N LEU A 248 -14.57 15.15 10.56
CA LEU A 248 -15.26 15.45 11.83
C LEU A 248 -16.48 16.37 11.66
N SER A 249 -16.43 17.28 10.69
CA SER A 249 -17.54 18.19 10.34
C SER A 249 -18.56 17.58 9.37
N GLY A 250 -18.29 16.39 8.81
CA GLY A 250 -19.14 15.76 7.81
C GLY A 250 -19.03 16.33 6.39
N GLN A 251 -18.01 17.18 6.12
CA GLN A 251 -17.70 17.65 4.75
C GLN A 251 -17.10 16.55 3.88
N ALA A 252 -16.30 15.65 4.49
CA ALA A 252 -15.87 14.40 3.86
C ALA A 252 -16.47 13.21 4.60
N ASP A 253 -16.68 12.12 3.88
CA ASP A 253 -17.21 10.88 4.43
C ASP A 253 -16.12 9.93 4.91
N VAL A 254 -14.96 9.97 4.28
CA VAL A 254 -13.86 9.04 4.52
C VAL A 254 -12.55 9.81 4.65
N LEU A 255 -11.81 9.49 5.71
CA LEU A 255 -10.38 9.75 5.84
C LEU A 255 -9.69 8.41 6.01
N GLU A 256 -8.87 8.01 5.04
CA GLU A 256 -8.28 6.66 4.96
C GLU A 256 -7.31 6.34 6.11
N SER A 257 -6.66 7.34 6.69
CA SER A 257 -5.71 7.14 7.78
C SER A 257 -5.79 8.28 8.79
N VAL A 258 -6.51 8.03 9.87
CA VAL A 258 -6.63 8.98 10.99
C VAL A 258 -5.61 8.67 12.07
N ARG A 259 -4.96 9.69 12.64
CA ARG A 259 -3.85 9.53 13.60
C ARG A 259 -3.89 10.57 14.73
N GLY A 260 -3.15 10.28 15.80
CA GLY A 260 -2.98 11.20 16.94
C GLY A 260 -4.30 11.64 17.55
N ASP A 261 -4.41 12.93 17.87
CA ASP A 261 -5.58 13.50 18.52
C ASP A 261 -6.85 13.43 17.66
N ALA A 262 -6.68 13.43 16.33
CA ALA A 262 -7.79 13.25 15.40
C ALA A 262 -8.40 11.83 15.52
N PHE A 263 -7.60 10.80 15.76
CA PHE A 263 -8.10 9.45 16.04
C PHE A 263 -8.93 9.41 17.32
N VAL A 264 -8.43 10.04 18.39
CA VAL A 264 -9.16 10.12 19.67
C VAL A 264 -10.50 10.84 19.48
N SER A 265 -10.50 11.94 18.72
CA SER A 265 -11.71 12.73 18.42
C SER A 265 -12.70 11.94 17.55
N ALA A 266 -12.22 11.30 16.49
CA ALA A 266 -13.06 10.47 15.61
C ALA A 266 -13.70 9.30 16.37
N ARG A 267 -12.94 8.64 17.26
CA ARG A 267 -13.44 7.52 18.06
C ARG A 267 -14.52 7.93 19.06
N LYS A 268 -14.53 9.17 19.51
CA LYS A 268 -15.55 9.74 20.41
C LYS A 268 -16.76 10.30 19.68
N SER A 269 -16.67 10.52 18.38
CA SER A 269 -17.74 11.10 17.58
C SER A 269 -18.82 10.05 17.30
N PRO A 270 -20.10 10.30 17.62
CA PRO A 270 -21.19 9.41 17.26
C PRO A 270 -21.51 9.41 15.74
N GLN A 271 -20.92 10.37 15.00
CA GLN A 271 -21.12 10.53 13.56
C GLN A 271 -20.07 9.77 12.73
N LEU A 272 -19.09 9.11 13.39
CA LEU A 272 -18.01 8.42 12.72
C LEU A 272 -17.84 7.00 13.25
N HIS A 273 -17.47 6.11 12.35
CA HIS A 273 -16.86 4.83 12.69
C HIS A 273 -15.35 4.92 12.50
N THR A 274 -14.57 4.43 13.46
CA THR A 274 -13.13 4.21 13.28
C THR A 274 -12.92 2.73 13.01
N ILE A 275 -12.51 2.40 11.78
CA ILE A 275 -12.39 1.02 11.32
C ILE A 275 -10.94 0.69 11.07
N GLU A 276 -10.43 -0.33 11.76
CA GLU A 276 -9.11 -0.89 11.48
C GLU A 276 -9.17 -1.80 10.25
N TYR A 277 -8.20 -1.59 9.30
CA TYR A 277 -8.10 -2.39 8.07
C TYR A 277 -6.68 -2.85 7.92
N GLY A 278 -6.04 -3.60 8.45
CA GLY A 278 -4.70 -4.12 8.28
C GLY A 278 -3.66 -3.17 7.67
N SER A 279 -2.42 -3.55 7.69
CA SER A 279 -1.32 -2.83 7.03
C SER A 279 -0.37 -3.84 6.40
N LEU A 280 0.23 -3.47 5.29
CA LEU A 280 1.39 -4.17 4.71
C LEU A 280 2.71 -3.43 4.98
N ASP A 281 2.67 -2.35 5.76
CA ASP A 281 3.85 -1.54 6.07
C ASP A 281 4.54 -2.03 7.35
N TYR A 282 5.86 -2.15 7.31
CA TYR A 282 6.69 -2.41 8.48
C TYR A 282 7.91 -1.49 8.49
N ALA A 283 8.24 -0.96 9.66
CA ALA A 283 9.39 -0.07 9.86
C ALA A 283 10.53 -0.79 10.59
N PHE A 284 11.74 -0.44 10.22
CA PHE A 284 12.95 -1.08 10.72
C PHE A 284 14.15 -0.12 10.71
N MET A 285 15.14 -0.43 11.54
CA MET A 285 16.47 0.17 11.43
C MET A 285 17.35 -0.78 10.63
N VAL A 286 17.68 -0.40 9.40
CA VAL A 286 18.67 -1.11 8.59
C VAL A 286 20.07 -0.69 8.98
N MET A 287 20.99 -1.65 9.04
CA MET A 287 22.42 -1.45 9.33
C MET A 287 23.24 -1.85 8.11
N ASN A 288 24.17 -1.00 7.66
CA ASN A 288 25.01 -1.30 6.52
C ASN A 288 26.12 -2.29 6.93
N THR A 289 25.98 -3.53 6.50
CA THR A 289 26.87 -4.63 6.91
C THR A 289 28.28 -4.55 6.32
N GLU A 290 28.49 -3.73 5.29
CA GLU A 290 29.80 -3.62 4.61
C GLU A 290 30.57 -2.35 4.97
N ARG A 291 29.92 -1.39 5.64
CA ARG A 291 30.55 -0.11 5.96
C ARG A 291 31.55 -0.21 7.11
N THR A 292 32.58 0.64 7.07
CA THR A 292 33.50 0.84 8.18
C THR A 292 32.89 1.83 9.17
N VAL A 293 32.58 1.38 10.37
CA VAL A 293 31.95 2.17 11.45
C VAL A 293 32.88 2.16 12.66
N SER A 294 33.12 3.32 13.26
CA SER A 294 34.01 3.47 14.43
C SER A 294 35.40 2.86 14.19
N GLY A 295 35.90 2.93 12.95
CA GLY A 295 37.18 2.36 12.54
C GLY A 295 37.22 0.85 12.40
N ASN A 296 36.10 0.16 12.56
CA ASN A 296 35.98 -1.28 12.36
C ASN A 296 35.31 -1.55 11.01
N ARG A 297 36.02 -2.21 10.12
CA ARG A 297 35.51 -2.63 8.84
C ARG A 297 34.36 -3.63 9.05
N ARG A 298 33.20 -3.39 8.41
CA ARG A 298 32.03 -4.26 8.49
C ARG A 298 31.55 -4.51 9.93
N LEU A 299 31.53 -3.46 10.77
CA LEU A 299 31.10 -3.58 12.17
C LEU A 299 29.72 -4.24 12.27
N PHE A 300 28.77 -3.80 11.47
CA PHE A 300 27.42 -4.38 11.41
C PHE A 300 27.33 -5.65 10.55
N GLY A 301 28.44 -6.11 9.96
CA GLY A 301 28.58 -7.45 9.39
C GLY A 301 28.66 -8.54 10.48
N ASP A 302 29.11 -8.17 11.69
CA ASP A 302 29.11 -9.09 12.85
C ASP A 302 27.67 -9.28 13.39
N ARG A 303 27.19 -10.52 13.32
CA ARG A 303 25.86 -10.89 13.82
C ARG A 303 25.70 -10.58 15.32
N ALA A 304 26.74 -10.87 16.14
CA ALA A 304 26.67 -10.65 17.58
C ALA A 304 26.49 -9.15 17.90
N MET A 305 27.11 -8.26 17.11
CA MET A 305 26.90 -6.81 17.21
C MET A 305 25.43 -6.44 16.91
N ARG A 306 24.88 -6.93 15.81
CA ARG A 306 23.50 -6.63 15.44
C ARG A 306 22.49 -7.15 16.47
N VAL A 307 22.71 -8.38 16.97
CA VAL A 307 21.89 -8.99 18.04
C VAL A 307 21.98 -8.16 19.33
N ALA A 308 23.18 -7.72 19.72
CA ALA A 308 23.35 -6.90 20.92
C ALA A 308 22.63 -5.55 20.80
N LEU A 309 22.75 -4.85 19.67
CA LEU A 309 22.04 -3.60 19.46
C LEU A 309 20.51 -3.80 19.44
N THR A 310 20.03 -4.90 18.87
CA THR A 310 18.59 -5.25 18.87
C THR A 310 18.09 -5.51 20.28
N ALA A 311 18.84 -6.31 21.06
CA ALA A 311 18.47 -6.65 22.44
C ALA A 311 18.54 -5.45 23.40
N ALA A 312 19.33 -4.42 23.07
CA ALA A 312 19.41 -3.19 23.85
C ALA A 312 18.17 -2.28 23.71
N LEU A 313 17.28 -2.55 22.75
CA LEU A 313 16.14 -1.69 22.44
C LEU A 313 14.82 -2.29 22.95
N ASN A 314 14.19 -1.60 23.89
CA ASN A 314 12.83 -1.93 24.35
C ASN A 314 11.80 -1.46 23.32
N ARG A 315 11.64 -2.26 22.26
CA ARG A 315 10.76 -1.94 21.13
C ARG A 315 9.29 -1.77 21.55
N GLN A 316 8.83 -2.54 22.54
CA GLN A 316 7.47 -2.40 23.05
C GLN A 316 7.25 -1.02 23.71
N ALA A 317 8.17 -0.58 24.55
CA ALA A 317 8.10 0.74 25.17
C ALA A 317 8.22 1.87 24.12
N MET A 318 9.06 1.67 23.08
CA MET A 318 9.19 2.63 21.97
C MET A 318 7.89 2.77 21.19
N VAL A 319 7.22 1.67 20.86
CA VAL A 319 5.93 1.67 20.15
C VAL A 319 4.86 2.35 21.00
N SER A 320 4.75 1.99 22.28
CA SER A 320 3.78 2.62 23.20
C SER A 320 3.99 4.13 23.33
N ASN A 321 5.27 4.57 23.35
CA ASN A 321 5.59 5.99 23.48
C ASN A 321 5.33 6.80 22.18
N ALA A 322 5.69 6.23 21.02
CA ALA A 322 5.65 6.95 19.75
C ALA A 322 4.33 6.81 18.98
N LEU A 323 3.61 5.70 19.15
CA LEU A 323 2.43 5.33 18.38
C LEU A 323 1.19 5.04 19.23
N ASP A 324 1.35 4.91 20.56
CA ASP A 324 0.28 4.49 21.45
C ASP A 324 -0.41 3.20 20.95
N SER A 325 -1.73 3.23 20.78
CA SER A 325 -2.52 2.11 20.24
C SER A 325 -2.49 1.99 18.70
N LEU A 326 -1.87 2.95 18.01
CA LEU A 326 -1.83 3.04 16.54
C LEU A 326 -0.66 2.26 15.91
N GLY A 327 -0.01 1.41 16.67
CA GLY A 327 1.06 0.56 16.18
C GLY A 327 1.25 -0.71 16.99
N ALA A 328 1.97 -1.65 16.42
CA ALA A 328 2.45 -2.85 17.09
C ALA A 328 3.95 -3.04 16.81
N VAL A 329 4.66 -3.77 17.66
CA VAL A 329 6.07 -4.12 17.39
C VAL A 329 6.13 -4.98 16.12
N ALA A 330 6.95 -4.61 15.15
CA ALA A 330 7.19 -5.42 13.97
C ALA A 330 7.90 -6.73 14.35
N LEU A 331 7.45 -7.83 13.79
CA LEU A 331 7.98 -9.16 14.09
C LEU A 331 9.09 -9.60 13.12
N GLY A 332 9.20 -8.95 11.96
CA GLY A 332 10.14 -9.31 10.91
C GLY A 332 9.89 -8.49 9.65
N PRO A 333 10.37 -8.94 8.48
CA PRO A 333 10.15 -8.30 7.18
C PRO A 333 8.75 -8.63 6.60
N PHE A 334 7.74 -8.59 7.43
CA PHE A 334 6.34 -8.92 7.11
C PHE A 334 5.41 -8.22 8.08
N THR A 335 4.12 -8.26 7.79
CA THR A 335 3.08 -7.72 8.68
C THR A 335 2.10 -8.81 9.10
N ARG A 336 1.39 -8.57 10.20
CA ARG A 336 0.34 -9.50 10.69
C ARG A 336 -0.82 -9.70 9.72
N SER A 337 -0.94 -8.82 8.72
CA SER A 337 -1.96 -8.93 7.67
C SER A 337 -1.60 -9.92 6.56
N ALA A 338 -0.37 -10.41 6.48
CA ALA A 338 0.03 -11.38 5.46
C ALA A 338 -0.43 -12.80 5.82
N SER A 339 -1.05 -13.51 4.87
CA SER A 339 -1.58 -14.88 5.05
C SER A 339 -0.52 -15.93 5.40
N SER A 340 0.74 -15.67 5.03
CA SER A 340 1.88 -16.57 5.25
C SER A 340 2.54 -16.45 6.63
N VAL A 341 2.08 -15.53 7.49
CA VAL A 341 2.76 -15.17 8.74
C VAL A 341 2.35 -16.04 9.91
N ASP A 342 3.33 -16.39 10.72
CA ASP A 342 3.16 -16.98 12.05
C ASP A 342 3.60 -15.96 13.12
N THR A 343 2.64 -15.39 13.81
CA THR A 343 2.89 -14.39 14.85
C THR A 343 3.53 -14.94 16.13
N THR A 344 3.67 -16.27 16.25
CA THR A 344 4.30 -16.95 17.40
C THR A 344 5.81 -17.13 17.22
N MET A 345 6.40 -16.57 16.17
CA MET A 345 7.84 -16.64 15.91
C MET A 345 8.67 -16.05 17.05
N ARG A 346 9.78 -16.72 17.34
CA ARG A 346 10.73 -16.27 18.36
C ARG A 346 11.33 -14.92 17.98
N GLN A 347 11.37 -14.01 18.94
CA GLN A 347 11.94 -12.68 18.79
C GLN A 347 13.20 -12.53 19.64
N ILE A 348 14.12 -11.66 19.25
CA ILE A 348 15.21 -11.20 20.10
C ILE A 348 14.56 -10.36 21.22
N ALA A 349 14.63 -10.87 22.45
CA ALA A 349 14.05 -10.21 23.62
C ALA A 349 14.85 -8.94 23.99
N PHE A 350 14.17 -7.98 24.61
CA PHE A 350 14.84 -6.84 25.23
C PHE A 350 15.60 -7.32 26.48
N ASP A 351 16.91 -7.13 26.47
CA ASP A 351 17.82 -7.33 27.60
C ASP A 351 19.05 -6.45 27.42
N SER A 352 19.00 -5.25 27.97
CA SER A 352 20.11 -4.28 27.88
C SER A 352 21.37 -4.75 28.64
N VAL A 353 21.20 -5.57 29.68
CA VAL A 353 22.32 -6.12 30.46
C VAL A 353 23.05 -7.19 29.65
N ALA A 354 22.31 -8.13 29.03
CA ALA A 354 22.90 -9.12 28.12
C ALA A 354 23.54 -8.46 26.89
N ALA A 355 22.90 -7.43 26.34
CA ALA A 355 23.45 -6.62 25.24
C ALA A 355 24.82 -6.01 25.65
N GLY A 356 24.89 -5.42 26.84
CA GLY A 356 26.14 -4.87 27.38
C GLY A 356 27.23 -5.93 27.51
N ARG A 357 26.92 -7.11 28.07
CA ARG A 357 27.86 -8.25 28.17
C ARG A 357 28.35 -8.72 26.79
N THR A 358 27.46 -8.78 25.81
CA THR A 358 27.84 -9.14 24.43
C THR A 358 28.80 -8.12 23.84
N LEU A 359 28.52 -6.82 24.00
CA LEU A 359 29.44 -5.78 23.55
C LEU A 359 30.79 -5.85 24.25
N ASP A 360 30.80 -6.20 25.57
CA ASP A 360 32.04 -6.45 26.32
C ASP A 360 32.85 -7.61 25.73
N SER A 361 32.20 -8.72 25.38
CA SER A 361 32.84 -9.89 24.77
C SER A 361 33.41 -9.60 23.38
N LEU A 362 32.80 -8.67 22.64
CA LEU A 362 33.27 -8.17 21.36
C LEU A 362 34.43 -7.17 21.52
N GLY A 363 34.86 -6.87 22.75
CA GLY A 363 35.98 -5.97 23.07
C GLY A 363 35.58 -4.50 23.16
N TRP A 364 34.31 -4.17 23.14
CA TRP A 364 33.78 -2.82 23.35
C TRP A 364 33.54 -2.58 24.84
N LYS A 365 34.56 -2.01 25.54
CA LYS A 365 34.49 -1.77 26.99
C LYS A 365 34.04 -0.35 27.30
N VAL A 366 33.26 -0.20 28.36
CA VAL A 366 32.83 1.10 28.87
C VAL A 366 34.04 1.85 29.44
N ASP A 367 34.31 3.04 28.93
CA ASP A 367 35.35 3.95 29.44
C ASP A 367 34.80 4.63 30.72
N ALA A 368 35.65 4.67 31.76
CA ALA A 368 35.25 5.21 33.05
C ALA A 368 35.01 6.72 33.01
N THR A 369 35.65 7.44 32.08
CA THR A 369 35.64 8.92 32.01
C THR A 369 34.36 9.45 31.35
N ASP A 370 34.08 8.96 30.13
CA ASP A 370 32.98 9.50 29.30
C ASP A 370 31.78 8.53 29.18
N LYS A 371 31.87 7.37 29.83
CA LYS A 371 30.85 6.30 29.82
C LYS A 371 30.54 5.71 28.46
N LEU A 372 31.32 6.06 27.43
CA LEU A 372 31.19 5.46 26.10
C LEU A 372 31.93 4.13 26.02
N ARG A 373 31.41 3.20 25.21
CA ARG A 373 32.12 1.98 24.87
C ARG A 373 33.22 2.27 23.87
N LYS A 374 34.45 1.79 24.18
CA LYS A 374 35.63 1.97 23.33
C LYS A 374 36.27 0.64 22.99
N LYS A 375 36.83 0.56 21.79
CA LYS A 375 37.71 -0.52 21.32
C LYS A 375 38.87 0.10 20.56
N ASN A 376 40.09 -0.24 20.95
CA ASN A 376 41.33 0.34 20.37
C ASN A 376 41.31 1.89 20.38
N GLY A 377 40.86 2.51 21.47
CA GLY A 377 40.76 3.96 21.64
C GLY A 377 39.63 4.66 20.89
N LYS A 378 38.86 3.95 20.04
CA LYS A 378 37.75 4.53 19.28
C LYS A 378 36.44 4.23 19.96
N ALA A 379 35.60 5.25 20.13
CA ALA A 379 34.26 5.10 20.67
C ALA A 379 33.32 4.32 19.71
N LEU A 380 32.43 3.52 20.27
CA LEU A 380 31.32 2.90 19.52
C LEU A 380 30.29 3.96 19.21
N LYS A 381 30.37 4.48 18.01
CA LYS A 381 29.54 5.59 17.52
C LYS A 381 29.12 5.35 16.07
N PHE A 382 27.88 5.67 15.74
CA PHE A 382 27.41 5.61 14.34
C PHE A 382 26.36 6.68 14.05
N GLU A 383 26.22 7.01 12.76
CA GLU A 383 25.19 7.90 12.25
C GLU A 383 23.91 7.11 11.96
N LEU A 384 22.78 7.64 12.40
CA LEU A 384 21.45 7.09 12.12
C LEU A 384 20.67 8.06 11.23
N LEU A 385 20.52 7.73 9.95
CA LEU A 385 19.73 8.52 9.01
C LEU A 385 18.25 8.37 9.31
N VAL A 386 17.53 9.49 9.32
CA VAL A 386 16.09 9.54 9.54
C VAL A 386 15.44 10.45 8.48
N PRO A 387 14.37 10.04 7.78
CA PRO A 387 13.70 10.93 6.83
C PRO A 387 12.97 12.06 7.58
N SER A 388 13.22 13.30 7.21
CA SER A 388 12.63 14.50 7.81
C SER A 388 11.11 14.59 7.60
N SER A 389 10.59 13.92 6.57
CA SER A 389 9.14 13.84 6.28
C SER A 389 8.34 12.95 7.23
N SER A 390 8.99 12.20 8.13
CA SER A 390 8.30 11.26 9.04
C SER A 390 8.52 11.59 10.51
N ALA A 391 7.59 12.31 11.12
CA ALA A 391 7.62 12.63 12.55
C ALA A 391 7.72 11.36 13.42
N THR A 392 7.05 10.27 13.05
CA THR A 392 7.14 8.99 13.77
C THR A 392 8.55 8.43 13.74
N ARG A 393 9.22 8.36 12.58
CA ARG A 393 10.59 7.85 12.49
C ARG A 393 11.58 8.76 13.21
N GLN A 394 11.36 10.08 13.20
CA GLN A 394 12.17 11.00 14.01
C GLN A 394 12.05 10.71 15.51
N LYS A 395 10.84 10.49 16.04
CA LYS A 395 10.63 10.06 17.44
C LYS A 395 11.37 8.74 17.74
N PHE A 396 11.27 7.76 16.84
CA PHE A 396 12.03 6.50 16.99
C PHE A 396 13.54 6.73 16.99
N GLY A 397 14.06 7.63 16.17
CA GLY A 397 15.49 8.01 16.16
C GLY A 397 15.97 8.50 17.52
N VAL A 398 15.22 9.42 18.15
CA VAL A 398 15.51 9.93 19.50
C VAL A 398 15.43 8.83 20.56
N LEU A 399 14.44 7.95 20.49
CA LEU A 399 14.29 6.83 21.44
C LEU A 399 15.44 5.81 21.31
N ILE A 400 15.87 5.51 20.08
CA ILE A 400 17.04 4.65 19.82
C ILE A 400 18.31 5.28 20.39
N GLN A 401 18.53 6.56 20.12
CA GLN A 401 19.68 7.31 20.65
C GLN A 401 19.73 7.22 22.18
N ALA A 402 18.63 7.52 22.85
CA ALA A 402 18.55 7.50 24.31
C ALA A 402 18.80 6.10 24.90
N GLN A 403 18.18 5.05 24.33
CA GLN A 403 18.34 3.70 24.85
C GLN A 403 19.73 3.13 24.59
N LEU A 404 20.33 3.39 23.45
CA LEU A 404 21.69 2.95 23.15
C LEU A 404 22.75 3.73 23.96
N ALA A 405 22.50 5.02 24.24
CA ALA A 405 23.37 5.79 25.13
C ALA A 405 23.42 5.21 26.55
N SER A 406 22.33 4.63 27.06
CA SER A 406 22.29 3.99 28.39
C SER A 406 23.23 2.79 28.54
N ILE A 407 23.66 2.19 27.43
CA ILE A 407 24.64 1.10 27.41
C ILE A 407 26.00 1.53 26.85
N GLY A 408 26.24 2.84 26.69
CA GLY A 408 27.52 3.40 26.25
C GLY A 408 27.73 3.43 24.73
N VAL A 409 26.70 3.35 23.93
CA VAL A 409 26.75 3.48 22.47
C VAL A 409 26.27 4.87 22.04
N SER A 410 27.07 5.59 21.30
CA SER A 410 26.73 6.92 20.78
C SER A 410 26.05 6.82 19.43
N VAL A 411 24.91 7.50 19.27
CA VAL A 411 24.16 7.55 18.01
C VAL A 411 23.95 9.01 17.60
N ASP A 412 24.41 9.38 16.42
CA ASP A 412 24.16 10.70 15.83
C ASP A 412 22.91 10.60 14.94
N VAL A 413 21.80 11.14 15.39
CA VAL A 413 20.57 11.16 14.60
C VAL A 413 20.67 12.27 13.55
N ALA A 414 20.57 11.90 12.27
CA ALA A 414 20.68 12.80 11.13
C ALA A 414 19.36 12.85 10.35
N PRO A 415 18.48 13.85 10.59
CA PRO A 415 17.29 14.06 9.77
C PRO A 415 17.69 14.53 8.37
N LEU A 416 17.18 13.84 7.34
CA LEU A 416 17.45 14.16 5.95
C LEU A 416 16.16 14.36 5.16
N GLU A 417 16.22 15.26 4.21
CA GLU A 417 15.22 15.48 3.16
C GLU A 417 15.00 14.18 2.34
N PRO A 418 13.79 13.84 1.92
CA PRO A 418 13.50 12.55 1.28
C PRO A 418 14.41 12.18 0.10
N GLY A 419 14.70 13.12 -0.80
CA GLY A 419 15.57 12.88 -1.95
C GLY A 419 17.02 12.57 -1.55
N MET A 420 17.56 13.31 -0.58
CA MET A 420 18.90 13.05 -0.04
C MET A 420 18.95 11.73 0.73
N PHE A 421 17.91 11.42 1.50
CA PHE A 421 17.79 10.16 2.22
C PHE A 421 17.84 8.96 1.25
N ALA A 422 17.01 8.97 0.20
CA ALA A 422 17.00 7.93 -0.83
C ALA A 422 18.37 7.78 -1.51
N THR A 423 18.98 8.90 -1.94
CA THR A 423 20.29 8.90 -2.60
C THR A 423 21.38 8.28 -1.73
N ARG A 424 21.41 8.59 -0.42
CA ARG A 424 22.41 8.01 0.49
C ARG A 424 22.20 6.52 0.71
N LEU A 425 20.93 6.05 0.79
CA LEU A 425 20.61 4.62 0.87
C LEU A 425 21.08 3.85 -0.37
N GLU A 426 20.76 4.34 -1.56
CA GLU A 426 21.12 3.72 -2.85
C GLU A 426 22.64 3.62 -3.02
N LYS A 427 23.36 4.68 -2.68
CA LYS A 427 24.84 4.71 -2.71
C LYS A 427 25.49 3.87 -1.62
N GLY A 428 24.74 3.41 -0.61
CA GLY A 428 25.31 2.76 0.58
C GLY A 428 26.13 3.71 1.46
N ASP A 429 25.89 5.03 1.37
CA ASP A 429 26.57 6.05 2.15
C ASP A 429 25.84 6.33 3.47
N PHE A 430 25.78 5.31 4.33
CA PHE A 430 25.16 5.40 5.65
C PHE A 430 25.69 4.29 6.56
N ASP A 431 25.67 4.53 7.87
CA ASP A 431 25.96 3.50 8.88
C ASP A 431 24.71 2.72 9.22
N ALA A 432 23.65 3.42 9.66
CA ALA A 432 22.33 2.89 9.89
C ALA A 432 21.26 3.88 9.40
N ALA A 433 20.05 3.38 9.11
CA ALA A 433 18.94 4.22 8.66
C ALA A 433 17.58 3.70 9.14
N LEU A 434 16.65 4.61 9.46
CA LEU A 434 15.26 4.26 9.75
C LEU A 434 14.46 4.23 8.46
N ASN A 435 14.13 3.03 8.01
CA ASN A 435 13.36 2.82 6.80
C ASN A 435 11.98 2.21 7.10
N MET A 436 11.10 2.24 6.14
CA MET A 436 9.81 1.58 6.14
C MET A 436 9.58 0.96 4.77
N TRP A 437 9.04 -0.22 4.74
CA TRP A 437 8.72 -0.94 3.51
C TRP A 437 7.27 -1.36 3.50
N ARG A 438 6.62 -1.20 2.34
CA ARG A 438 5.31 -1.78 2.08
C ARG A 438 5.52 -3.14 1.44
N ALA A 439 5.16 -4.21 2.15
CA ALA A 439 5.24 -5.56 1.63
C ALA A 439 4.25 -5.76 0.48
N ASP A 440 4.67 -6.54 -0.52
CA ASP A 440 3.75 -7.08 -1.52
C ASP A 440 2.92 -8.21 -0.88
N PRO A 441 1.68 -8.45 -1.28
CA PRO A 441 0.94 -9.65 -0.87
C PRO A 441 1.71 -10.95 -1.13
N SER A 442 2.53 -11.00 -2.21
CA SER A 442 3.47 -12.10 -2.43
C SER A 442 4.72 -11.95 -1.55
N PRO A 443 4.92 -12.87 -0.57
CA PRO A 443 6.11 -12.82 0.28
C PRO A 443 7.43 -12.96 -0.49
N ILE A 444 7.44 -13.73 -1.57
CA ILE A 444 8.66 -13.97 -2.38
C ILE A 444 9.20 -12.66 -2.97
N VAL A 445 8.31 -11.87 -3.58
CA VAL A 445 8.71 -10.61 -4.23
C VAL A 445 9.34 -9.67 -3.20
N SER A 446 8.64 -9.38 -2.11
CA SER A 446 9.12 -8.47 -1.08
C SER A 446 10.40 -8.94 -0.40
N LEU A 447 10.49 -10.23 -0.06
CA LEU A 447 11.65 -10.76 0.65
C LEU A 447 12.90 -10.74 -0.23
N ARG A 448 12.79 -11.11 -1.50
CA ARG A 448 13.93 -11.06 -2.43
C ARG A 448 14.40 -9.64 -2.70
N GLN A 449 13.47 -8.73 -2.94
CA GLN A 449 13.80 -7.35 -3.28
C GLN A 449 14.54 -6.62 -2.17
N VAL A 450 14.16 -6.85 -0.90
CA VAL A 450 14.65 -6.07 0.24
C VAL A 450 15.74 -6.81 1.04
N TRP A 451 15.70 -8.15 1.06
CA TRP A 451 16.52 -8.95 1.97
C TRP A 451 17.31 -10.06 1.26
N GLY A 452 16.99 -10.39 0.00
CA GLY A 452 17.75 -11.35 -0.79
C GLY A 452 19.16 -10.83 -1.11
N ALA A 453 20.11 -11.75 -1.28
CA ALA A 453 21.45 -11.41 -1.70
C ALA A 453 21.43 -10.68 -3.06
N PRO A 454 22.25 -9.65 -3.23
CA PRO A 454 22.34 -8.94 -4.50
C PRO A 454 22.74 -9.87 -5.65
N HIS A 455 22.05 -9.77 -6.79
CA HIS A 455 22.42 -10.45 -8.01
C HIS A 455 23.29 -9.53 -8.89
N GLY A 456 24.58 -9.85 -8.98
CA GLY A 456 25.53 -9.05 -9.76
C GLY A 456 25.75 -7.65 -9.16
N LYS A 457 25.55 -6.61 -9.98
CA LYS A 457 25.68 -5.19 -9.55
C LYS A 457 24.37 -4.60 -9.02
N GLU A 458 23.26 -5.28 -9.20
CA GLU A 458 21.95 -4.79 -8.77
C GLU A 458 21.68 -5.20 -7.33
N ILE A 459 21.50 -4.22 -6.48
CA ILE A 459 21.23 -4.43 -5.05
C ILE A 459 19.73 -4.43 -4.72
N GLY A 460 18.87 -4.10 -5.68
CA GLY A 460 17.46 -3.87 -5.42
C GLY A 460 17.27 -2.85 -4.30
N ALA A 461 16.40 -3.18 -3.35
CA ALA A 461 16.18 -2.40 -2.13
C ALA A 461 16.92 -2.98 -0.91
N ASN A 462 17.85 -3.91 -1.09
CA ASN A 462 18.70 -4.43 -0.01
C ASN A 462 19.81 -3.43 0.34
N TYR A 463 19.41 -2.27 0.84
CA TYR A 463 20.32 -1.19 1.16
C TYR A 463 21.37 -1.56 2.23
N GLY A 464 21.01 -2.44 3.18
CA GLY A 464 21.89 -2.93 4.24
C GLY A 464 22.96 -3.91 3.79
N ARG A 465 22.94 -4.35 2.53
CA ARG A 465 23.85 -5.37 1.98
C ARG A 465 23.83 -6.68 2.78
N TYR A 466 22.68 -7.01 3.37
CA TYR A 466 22.50 -8.28 4.05
C TYR A 466 22.62 -9.44 3.08
N ALA A 467 23.26 -10.51 3.50
CA ALA A 467 23.39 -11.75 2.72
C ALA A 467 23.38 -12.96 3.65
N ASN A 468 22.51 -13.93 3.35
CA ASN A 468 22.43 -15.20 4.04
C ASN A 468 22.01 -16.29 3.06
N ALA A 469 22.96 -17.14 2.66
CA ALA A 469 22.73 -18.19 1.67
C ALA A 469 21.64 -19.18 2.06
N GLN A 470 21.44 -19.45 3.36
CA GLN A 470 20.39 -20.34 3.82
C GLN A 470 19.00 -19.70 3.70
N PHE A 471 18.91 -18.37 3.94
CA PHE A 471 17.70 -17.60 3.70
C PHE A 471 17.33 -17.61 2.21
N ASP A 472 18.29 -17.30 1.33
CA ASP A 472 18.07 -17.27 -0.12
C ASP A 472 17.65 -18.65 -0.65
N ALA A 473 18.35 -19.72 -0.28
CA ALA A 473 17.98 -21.08 -0.68
C ALA A 473 16.60 -21.53 -0.16
N THR A 474 16.20 -21.03 1.02
CA THR A 474 14.86 -21.30 1.56
C THR A 474 13.78 -20.59 0.74
N LEU A 475 14.03 -19.34 0.30
CA LEU A 475 13.13 -18.61 -0.60
C LEU A 475 13.06 -19.27 -1.99
N ASP A 476 14.19 -19.73 -2.54
CA ASP A 476 14.23 -20.44 -3.81
C ASP A 476 13.36 -21.71 -3.77
N THR A 477 13.46 -22.46 -2.67
CA THR A 477 12.62 -23.64 -2.45
C THR A 477 11.15 -23.25 -2.33
N ALA A 478 10.82 -22.21 -1.55
CA ALA A 478 9.44 -21.75 -1.35
C ALA A 478 8.79 -21.27 -2.65
N ALA A 479 9.58 -20.71 -3.57
CA ALA A 479 9.12 -20.23 -4.87
C ALA A 479 8.64 -21.37 -5.80
N LEU A 480 9.02 -22.63 -5.53
CA LEU A 480 8.70 -23.78 -6.36
C LEU A 480 7.67 -24.74 -5.72
N VAL A 481 7.32 -24.52 -4.45
CA VAL A 481 6.43 -25.44 -3.70
C VAL A 481 4.97 -25.03 -3.85
N PHE A 482 4.15 -25.94 -4.40
CA PHE A 482 2.70 -25.74 -4.63
C PHE A 482 1.82 -26.06 -3.39
N SER A 483 2.32 -26.83 -2.43
CA SER A 483 1.58 -27.10 -1.19
C SER A 483 1.60 -25.87 -0.30
N ALA A 484 0.43 -25.31 0.02
CA ALA A 484 0.27 -24.13 0.87
C ALA A 484 0.93 -24.35 2.25
N ASP A 485 0.71 -25.49 2.91
CA ASP A 485 1.28 -25.81 4.23
C ASP A 485 2.80 -25.90 4.19
N LYS A 486 3.36 -26.62 3.21
CA LYS A 486 4.82 -26.73 3.05
C LYS A 486 5.43 -25.36 2.76
N ARG A 487 4.78 -24.56 1.93
CA ARG A 487 5.22 -23.21 1.60
C ARG A 487 5.18 -22.29 2.83
N LYS A 488 4.11 -22.34 3.62
CA LYS A 488 4.00 -21.61 4.88
C LYS A 488 5.11 -21.99 5.87
N ALA A 489 5.45 -23.27 5.97
CA ALA A 489 6.56 -23.73 6.79
C ALA A 489 7.93 -23.19 6.30
N LEU A 490 8.13 -23.10 4.98
CA LEU A 490 9.35 -22.51 4.40
C LEU A 490 9.43 -21.00 4.66
N PHE A 491 8.33 -20.25 4.52
CA PHE A 491 8.32 -18.85 4.89
C PHE A 491 8.60 -18.64 6.37
N ARG A 492 7.97 -19.43 7.25
CA ARG A 492 8.28 -19.39 8.69
C ARG A 492 9.77 -19.57 8.95
N ARG A 493 10.41 -20.54 8.27
CA ARG A 493 11.85 -20.77 8.36
C ARG A 493 12.65 -19.57 7.87
N ALA A 494 12.32 -19.02 6.69
CA ALA A 494 13.00 -17.84 6.14
C ALA A 494 12.88 -16.63 7.06
N TYR A 495 11.69 -16.36 7.58
CA TYR A 495 11.45 -15.30 8.56
C TYR A 495 12.22 -15.49 9.85
N GLN A 496 12.29 -16.73 10.37
CA GLN A 496 13.04 -16.99 11.59
C GLN A 496 14.55 -16.80 11.38
N LEU A 497 15.10 -17.21 10.23
CA LEU A 497 16.52 -17.01 9.90
C LEU A 497 16.88 -15.51 9.90
N ILE A 498 16.10 -14.67 9.25
CA ILE A 498 16.40 -13.24 9.13
C ILE A 498 16.19 -12.49 10.44
N VAL A 499 15.23 -12.93 11.27
CA VAL A 499 15.00 -12.36 12.61
C VAL A 499 16.11 -12.77 13.57
N ASP A 500 16.50 -14.05 13.61
CA ASP A 500 17.59 -14.55 14.46
C ASP A 500 18.94 -13.95 14.09
N ASP A 501 19.11 -13.61 12.82
CA ASP A 501 20.34 -12.98 12.29
C ASP A 501 20.39 -11.47 12.54
N ALA A 502 19.30 -10.90 13.10
CA ALA A 502 19.16 -9.46 13.29
C ALA A 502 19.53 -8.67 12.02
N ALA A 503 19.04 -9.10 10.85
CA ALA A 503 19.31 -8.40 9.59
C ALA A 503 18.93 -6.91 9.67
N ALA A 504 17.90 -6.61 10.48
CA ALA A 504 17.53 -5.27 10.89
C ALA A 504 16.97 -5.31 12.32
N VAL A 505 16.84 -4.14 12.95
CA VAL A 505 15.98 -4.00 14.13
C VAL A 505 14.55 -3.76 13.66
N TRP A 506 13.68 -4.72 13.86
CA TRP A 506 12.25 -4.65 13.51
C TRP A 506 11.54 -3.74 14.51
N LEU A 507 11.06 -2.58 14.08
CA LEU A 507 10.59 -1.53 14.97
C LEU A 507 9.08 -1.57 15.17
N TYR A 508 8.33 -1.25 14.13
CA TYR A 508 6.88 -1.21 14.26
C TYR A 508 6.14 -1.54 12.97
N GLU A 509 4.92 -2.03 13.12
CA GLU A 509 3.88 -2.08 12.11
C GLU A 509 2.85 -1.00 12.46
N PRO A 510 2.51 -0.07 11.55
CA PRO A 510 1.40 0.84 11.78
C PRO A 510 0.07 0.08 11.74
N ARG A 511 -0.85 0.44 12.63
CA ARG A 511 -2.26 0.05 12.53
C ARG A 511 -2.99 1.15 11.76
N ASN A 512 -3.64 0.79 10.68
CA ASN A 512 -4.38 1.74 9.87
C ASN A 512 -5.83 1.81 10.33
N PHE A 513 -6.27 3.02 10.65
CA PHE A 513 -7.66 3.30 11.01
C PHE A 513 -8.22 4.31 10.01
N ALA A 514 -9.30 3.94 9.34
CA ALA A 514 -10.11 4.88 8.60
C ALA A 514 -11.16 5.52 9.53
N ALA A 515 -11.38 6.84 9.41
CA ALA A 515 -12.56 7.49 9.95
C ALA A 515 -13.60 7.56 8.84
N ILE A 516 -14.76 6.96 9.07
CA ILE A 516 -15.83 6.81 8.08
C ILE A 516 -17.13 7.32 8.67
N ASN A 517 -17.86 8.15 7.92
CA ASN A 517 -19.16 8.67 8.32
C ASN A 517 -20.12 7.54 8.69
N ALA A 518 -20.79 7.64 9.84
CA ALA A 518 -21.68 6.60 10.37
C ALA A 518 -22.88 6.27 9.46
N ARG A 519 -23.17 7.12 8.46
CA ARG A 519 -24.14 6.80 7.41
C ARG A 519 -23.67 5.70 6.44
N ILE A 520 -22.39 5.28 6.51
CA ILE A 520 -21.76 4.33 5.58
C ILE A 520 -21.40 3.05 6.32
N GLU A 521 -21.77 1.92 5.76
CA GLU A 521 -21.33 0.57 6.16
C GLU A 521 -20.31 0.06 5.13
N PRO A 522 -18.99 0.18 5.39
CA PRO A 522 -17.98 -0.36 4.49
C PRO A 522 -17.88 -1.87 4.62
N THR A 523 -17.55 -2.52 3.50
CA THR A 523 -17.30 -3.96 3.40
C THR A 523 -15.97 -4.21 2.71
N GLY A 524 -15.35 -5.36 2.97
CA GLY A 524 -14.20 -5.85 2.21
C GLY A 524 -12.97 -4.94 2.21
N MET A 525 -12.75 -4.15 3.27
CA MET A 525 -11.52 -3.36 3.43
C MET A 525 -10.32 -4.30 3.63
N ARG A 526 -9.35 -4.26 2.70
CA ARG A 526 -8.16 -5.09 2.74
C ARG A 526 -6.90 -4.26 3.06
N ALA A 527 -5.87 -4.92 3.53
CA ALA A 527 -4.58 -4.29 3.86
C ALA A 527 -3.85 -3.70 2.63
N ASP A 528 -4.03 -4.30 1.45
CA ASP A 528 -3.49 -3.83 0.18
C ASP A 528 -4.32 -2.72 -0.45
N ALA A 529 -5.65 -2.78 -0.28
CA ALA A 529 -6.61 -1.87 -0.90
C ALA A 529 -7.88 -1.74 -0.05
N TRP A 530 -7.93 -0.73 0.83
CA TRP A 530 -9.12 -0.48 1.65
C TRP A 530 -10.38 -0.20 0.80
N TRP A 531 -10.18 0.28 -0.43
CA TRP A 531 -11.22 0.61 -1.42
C TRP A 531 -11.69 -0.58 -2.26
N ALA A 532 -11.12 -1.77 -2.09
CA ALA A 532 -11.32 -2.92 -2.97
C ALA A 532 -12.79 -3.32 -3.17
N ASP A 533 -13.63 -3.11 -2.17
CA ASP A 533 -15.06 -3.42 -2.21
C ASP A 533 -15.95 -2.15 -2.14
N LEU A 534 -15.38 -0.98 -2.37
CA LEU A 534 -16.07 0.32 -2.30
C LEU A 534 -17.37 0.37 -3.13
N PRO A 535 -17.46 -0.24 -4.34
CA PRO A 535 -18.71 -0.29 -5.09
C PRO A 535 -19.89 -0.91 -4.32
N ASN A 536 -19.61 -1.81 -3.38
CA ASN A 536 -20.60 -2.54 -2.58
C ASN A 536 -20.85 -1.95 -1.19
N TRP A 537 -20.14 -0.87 -0.81
CA TRP A 537 -20.39 -0.20 0.47
C TRP A 537 -21.81 0.34 0.54
N ASN A 538 -22.48 0.18 1.70
CA ASN A 538 -23.87 0.56 1.87
C ASN A 538 -24.05 1.91 2.56
N VAL A 539 -25.19 2.56 2.30
CA VAL A 539 -25.67 3.70 3.10
C VAL A 539 -26.66 3.16 4.13
N VAL A 540 -26.44 3.44 5.41
CA VAL A 540 -27.32 3.02 6.50
C VAL A 540 -28.75 3.56 6.25
N GLY A 541 -29.73 2.70 6.34
CA GLY A 541 -31.14 3.04 6.06
C GLY A 541 -31.58 2.89 4.60
N SER A 542 -30.67 2.57 3.67
CA SER A 542 -31.00 2.34 2.26
C SER A 542 -31.20 0.86 1.90
N ARG A 543 -31.40 -0.04 2.87
CA ARG A 543 -31.68 -1.45 2.56
C ARG A 543 -32.92 -1.53 1.68
N VAL A 544 -32.69 -1.67 0.38
CA VAL A 544 -33.73 -2.15 -0.55
C VAL A 544 -34.14 -3.52 -0.03
N ALA A 545 -35.42 -3.68 0.27
CA ALA A 545 -35.98 -4.97 0.64
C ALA A 545 -35.58 -5.97 -0.45
N THR A 546 -34.62 -6.87 -0.13
CA THR A 546 -34.36 -8.01 -1.00
C THR A 546 -35.66 -8.81 -1.05
N ALA A 547 -36.28 -8.82 -2.21
CA ALA A 547 -37.37 -9.73 -2.49
C ALA A 547 -36.87 -11.15 -2.16
N LYS A 548 -37.51 -11.80 -1.20
CA LYS A 548 -37.31 -13.23 -0.97
C LYS A 548 -37.68 -14.00 -2.24
N PRO A 549 -36.94 -15.07 -2.53
CA PRO A 549 -37.18 -15.93 -3.70
C PRO A 549 -38.56 -16.55 -3.73
#